data_45cb7be1fe613d8b1a421ece5df68873
#
_entry.id   45cb7be1fe613d8b1a421ece5df68873
#
_cell.length_a   1.000
_cell.length_b   1.000
_cell.length_c   1.000
_cell.angle_alpha   90.00
_cell.angle_beta   90.00
_cell.angle_gamma   90.00
#
_symmetry.space_group_name_H-M   'P 1'
#
loop_
_entity.id
_entity.type
_entity.pdbx_description
1 polymer ?
#
loop_
_entity_poly.entity_id
_entity_poly.type
_entity_poly.pdbx_seq_one_letter_code
_entity_poly.pdbx_strand_id
1 'polypeptide(L)'
;MKDLIARVLSPHRVVRVWGKTYKVKQNISWELQEESQALTDSIIHKYRFEKLLRRNQVEPILQRLGFAIDSMPELTERIKSLKKELYKKFPDIIAQRPYRSQLLGGKKELVGLYSEIGSLDTHTLEFFAEKMGAFHCIKHTLIKCSRSHREDFSFLENVYYALLRDTVSVDKLRGLSRNDYWRNVWSSKKMATFRLHPLTEEQLALASFSRMYDNIMNHSEPPPQAVIDDDDMLDGWLLLQQEDRGKKKQPTYGHKIDSAKEVFIMAQGQDHANNIYEMNDPEQRAVQRVREKQLGMRGRVEFGQFADVQRNVQNATR
;
A
#
# COMPACT_ATOMS: atom_id res chain seq x y z
N MET A 1 -25.34 5.46 5.76
CA MET A 1 -23.99 5.89 6.19
C MET A 1 -23.67 5.51 7.64
N LYS A 2 -24.46 5.88 8.64
CA LYS A 2 -24.21 5.52 10.06
C LYS A 2 -24.05 4.01 10.25
N ASP A 3 -24.92 3.19 9.63
CA ASP A 3 -24.86 1.74 9.71
C ASP A 3 -23.56 1.16 9.09
N LEU A 4 -23.07 1.78 8.01
CA LEU A 4 -21.82 1.37 7.39
C LEU A 4 -20.62 1.66 8.30
N ILE A 5 -20.60 2.83 8.96
CA ILE A 5 -19.58 3.19 9.95
C ILE A 5 -19.61 2.21 11.12
N ALA A 6 -20.81 1.98 11.68
CA ALA A 6 -20.99 1.03 12.78
C ALA A 6 -20.51 -0.37 12.38
N ARG A 7 -20.76 -0.79 11.14
CA ARG A 7 -20.30 -2.07 10.61
C ARG A 7 -18.78 -2.15 10.49
N VAL A 8 -18.12 -1.15 9.88
CA VAL A 8 -16.65 -1.13 9.71
C VAL A 8 -15.94 -1.06 11.07
N LEU A 9 -16.51 -0.32 12.03
CA LEU A 9 -15.95 -0.19 13.37
C LEU A 9 -16.36 -1.31 14.33
N SER A 10 -17.31 -2.16 13.95
CA SER A 10 -17.77 -3.26 14.81
C SER A 10 -16.61 -4.23 15.09
N PRO A 11 -16.47 -4.72 16.33
CA PRO A 11 -15.50 -5.79 16.62
C PRO A 11 -15.94 -7.15 16.04
N HIS A 12 -17.13 -7.25 15.49
CA HIS A 12 -17.71 -8.50 14.98
C HIS A 12 -18.41 -8.27 13.66
N ARG A 13 -18.25 -9.22 12.72
CA ARG A 13 -19.13 -9.35 11.55
C ARG A 13 -20.24 -10.35 11.81
N VAL A 14 -21.38 -10.06 11.20
CA VAL A 14 -22.55 -10.92 11.27
C VAL A 14 -22.74 -11.55 9.90
N VAL A 15 -22.57 -12.86 9.81
CA VAL A 15 -22.73 -13.62 8.57
C VAL A 15 -23.93 -14.56 8.67
N ARG A 16 -24.61 -14.79 7.54
CA ARG A 16 -25.72 -15.72 7.45
C ARG A 16 -25.30 -16.94 6.64
N VAL A 17 -25.31 -18.11 7.30
CA VAL A 17 -24.93 -19.40 6.70
C VAL A 17 -26.00 -20.42 7.04
N TRP A 18 -26.51 -21.15 6.03
CA TRP A 18 -27.57 -22.15 6.16
C TRP A 18 -28.81 -21.64 6.93
N GLY A 19 -29.22 -20.40 6.63
CA GLY A 19 -30.39 -19.75 7.29
C GLY A 19 -30.14 -19.28 8.72
N LYS A 20 -29.01 -19.59 9.34
CA LYS A 20 -28.64 -19.16 10.69
C LYS A 20 -27.65 -18.01 10.66
N THR A 21 -27.70 -17.19 11.70
CA THR A 21 -26.81 -16.02 11.85
C THR A 21 -25.69 -16.34 12.81
N TYR A 22 -24.45 -16.08 12.36
CA TYR A 22 -23.24 -16.28 13.14
C TYR A 22 -22.48 -14.96 13.29
N LYS A 23 -21.77 -14.81 14.41
CA LYS A 23 -20.89 -13.67 14.67
C LYS A 23 -19.43 -14.14 14.56
N VAL A 24 -18.65 -13.42 13.77
CA VAL A 24 -17.22 -13.64 13.58
C VAL A 24 -16.47 -12.44 14.13
N LYS A 25 -15.52 -12.65 15.02
CA LYS A 25 -14.68 -11.59 15.55
C LYS A 25 -13.78 -11.05 14.42
N GLN A 26 -13.78 -9.73 14.18
CA GLN A 26 -12.99 -9.13 13.11
C GLN A 26 -11.53 -8.93 13.49
N ASN A 27 -11.29 -8.53 14.72
CA ASN A 27 -9.95 -8.25 15.20
C ASN A 27 -9.29 -9.55 15.66
N ILE A 28 -8.37 -10.03 14.86
CA ILE A 28 -7.62 -11.26 15.07
C ILE A 28 -6.36 -10.91 15.88
N SER A 29 -6.01 -11.68 16.92
CA SER A 29 -4.76 -11.48 17.64
C SER A 29 -3.54 -11.73 16.77
N TRP A 30 -2.39 -11.16 17.12
CA TRP A 30 -1.14 -11.38 16.41
C TRP A 30 -0.73 -12.86 16.44
N GLU A 31 -0.89 -13.52 17.57
CA GLU A 31 -0.60 -14.94 17.73
C GLU A 31 -1.40 -15.79 16.74
N LEU A 32 -2.71 -15.54 16.63
CA LEU A 32 -3.56 -16.29 15.69
C LEU A 32 -3.23 -15.98 14.23
N GLN A 33 -2.75 -14.77 13.92
CA GLN A 33 -2.23 -14.44 12.57
C GLN A 33 -0.93 -15.20 12.27
N GLU A 34 0.00 -15.27 13.23
CA GLU A 34 1.24 -16.03 13.11
C GLU A 34 0.96 -17.53 12.94
N GLU A 35 0.04 -18.10 13.72
CA GLU A 35 -0.38 -19.50 13.57
C GLU A 35 -0.98 -19.76 12.19
N SER A 36 -1.82 -18.87 11.70
CA SER A 36 -2.43 -18.92 10.36
C SER A 36 -1.35 -18.87 9.26
N GLN A 37 -0.38 -17.98 9.40
CA GLN A 37 0.73 -17.86 8.44
C GLN A 37 1.62 -19.11 8.48
N ALA A 38 1.97 -19.61 9.66
CA ALA A 38 2.75 -20.83 9.81
C ALA A 38 2.05 -22.05 9.19
N LEU A 39 0.71 -22.13 9.31
CA LEU A 39 -0.07 -23.17 8.64
C LEU A 39 0.00 -23.03 7.11
N THR A 40 -0.16 -21.82 6.59
CA THR A 40 -0.06 -21.50 5.16
C THR A 40 1.31 -21.93 4.62
N ASP A 41 2.39 -21.53 5.27
CA ASP A 41 3.77 -21.85 4.88
C ASP A 41 4.04 -23.35 4.95
N SER A 42 3.52 -24.03 5.97
CA SER A 42 3.61 -25.49 6.13
C SER A 42 2.95 -26.22 4.96
N ILE A 43 1.76 -25.79 4.52
CA ILE A 43 1.06 -26.36 3.38
C ILE A 43 1.87 -26.15 2.09
N ILE A 44 2.34 -24.93 1.84
CA ILE A 44 3.14 -24.60 0.64
C ILE A 44 4.42 -25.45 0.64
N HIS A 45 5.10 -25.59 1.79
CA HIS A 45 6.30 -26.39 1.90
C HIS A 45 6.03 -27.88 1.69
N LYS A 46 4.96 -28.44 2.28
CA LYS A 46 4.58 -29.84 2.15
C LYS A 46 4.33 -30.23 0.69
N TYR A 47 3.63 -29.40 -0.05
CA TYR A 47 3.22 -29.67 -1.43
C TYR A 47 4.13 -29.01 -2.49
N ARG A 48 5.32 -28.52 -2.10
CA ARG A 48 6.22 -27.78 -3.00
C ARG A 48 6.71 -28.57 -4.21
N PHE A 49 6.77 -29.90 -4.12
CA PHE A 49 7.21 -30.78 -5.20
C PHE A 49 6.06 -31.40 -6.00
N GLU A 50 4.83 -31.17 -5.58
CA GLU A 50 3.66 -31.60 -6.31
C GLU A 50 3.47 -30.78 -7.60
N LYS A 51 2.91 -31.44 -8.63
CA LYS A 51 2.60 -30.79 -9.92
C LYS A 51 1.31 -29.95 -9.81
N LEU A 52 1.25 -29.07 -8.84
CA LEU A 52 0.13 -28.14 -8.64
C LEU A 52 0.44 -26.79 -9.29
N LEU A 53 -0.60 -26.13 -9.76
CA LEU A 53 -0.47 -24.77 -10.28
C LEU A 53 0.08 -23.83 -9.20
N ARG A 54 1.02 -22.98 -9.59
CA ARG A 54 1.62 -21.96 -8.73
C ARG A 54 1.20 -20.58 -9.16
N ARG A 55 1.11 -19.64 -8.20
CA ARG A 55 0.73 -18.25 -8.48
C ARG A 55 1.64 -17.60 -9.51
N ASN A 56 2.95 -17.85 -9.46
CA ASN A 56 3.91 -17.32 -10.42
C ASN A 56 3.77 -17.90 -11.85
N GLN A 57 2.97 -18.95 -12.04
CA GLN A 57 2.68 -19.55 -13.35
C GLN A 57 1.40 -18.98 -13.99
N VAL A 58 0.58 -18.27 -13.22
CA VAL A 58 -0.73 -17.75 -13.67
C VAL A 58 -0.56 -16.79 -14.84
N GLU A 59 0.28 -15.76 -14.68
CA GLU A 59 0.51 -14.76 -15.73
C GLU A 59 1.10 -15.37 -17.01
N PRO A 60 2.16 -16.22 -16.97
CA PRO A 60 2.67 -16.90 -18.16
C PRO A 60 1.64 -17.79 -18.86
N ILE A 61 0.73 -18.42 -18.13
CA ILE A 61 -0.34 -19.23 -18.72
C ILE A 61 -1.34 -18.32 -19.46
N LEU A 62 -1.79 -17.24 -18.82
CA LEU A 62 -2.71 -16.28 -19.42
C LEU A 62 -2.13 -15.64 -20.69
N GLN A 63 -0.84 -15.31 -20.68
CA GLN A 63 -0.13 -14.80 -21.87
C GLN A 63 -0.18 -15.81 -23.02
N ARG A 64 0.07 -17.10 -22.74
CA ARG A 64 -0.04 -18.17 -23.75
C ARG A 64 -1.46 -18.36 -24.29
N LEU A 65 -2.47 -18.05 -23.48
CA LEU A 65 -3.87 -18.06 -23.86
C LEU A 65 -4.29 -16.81 -24.64
N GLY A 66 -3.35 -15.85 -24.85
CA GLY A 66 -3.58 -14.64 -25.65
C GLY A 66 -4.10 -13.45 -24.86
N PHE A 67 -4.09 -13.50 -23.52
CA PHE A 67 -4.43 -12.33 -22.70
C PHE A 67 -3.24 -11.36 -22.65
N ALA A 68 -3.54 -10.07 -22.83
CA ALA A 68 -2.51 -9.02 -22.86
C ALA A 68 -2.05 -8.59 -21.47
N ILE A 69 -1.56 -9.55 -20.65
CA ILE A 69 -1.12 -9.29 -19.27
C ILE A 69 0.07 -8.32 -19.23
N ASP A 70 0.98 -8.42 -20.20
CA ASP A 70 2.16 -7.53 -20.31
C ASP A 70 1.78 -6.06 -20.50
N SER A 71 0.58 -5.77 -21.02
CA SER A 71 0.09 -4.39 -21.19
C SER A 71 -0.45 -3.75 -19.90
N MET A 72 -0.62 -4.50 -18.81
CA MET A 72 -1.19 -3.98 -17.55
C MET A 72 -0.41 -2.79 -16.95
N PRO A 73 0.93 -2.79 -16.92
CA PRO A 73 1.70 -1.65 -16.44
C PRO A 73 1.46 -0.40 -17.30
N GLU A 74 1.49 -0.54 -18.64
CA GLU A 74 1.23 0.55 -19.58
C GLU A 74 -0.20 1.10 -19.45
N LEU A 75 -1.17 0.20 -19.31
CA LEU A 75 -2.58 0.54 -19.10
C LEU A 75 -2.76 1.30 -17.78
N THR A 76 -2.06 0.88 -16.73
CA THR A 76 -2.06 1.56 -15.43
C THR A 76 -1.49 2.97 -15.54
N GLU A 77 -0.35 3.15 -16.22
CA GLU A 77 0.25 4.48 -16.44
C GLU A 77 -0.63 5.35 -17.34
N ARG A 78 -1.27 4.77 -18.35
CA ARG A 78 -2.26 5.48 -19.17
C ARG A 78 -3.45 5.98 -18.34
N ILE A 79 -3.99 5.16 -17.44
CA ILE A 79 -5.06 5.56 -16.51
C ILE A 79 -4.59 6.72 -15.63
N LYS A 80 -3.37 6.67 -15.07
CA LYS A 80 -2.80 7.77 -14.28
C LYS A 80 -2.67 9.06 -15.10
N SER A 81 -2.18 8.95 -16.33
CA SER A 81 -2.07 10.08 -17.26
C SER A 81 -3.44 10.69 -17.57
N LEU A 82 -4.45 9.87 -17.86
CA LEU A 82 -5.81 10.32 -18.12
C LEU A 82 -6.44 11.04 -16.91
N LYS A 83 -6.18 10.58 -15.68
CA LYS A 83 -6.63 11.27 -14.46
C LYS A 83 -6.01 12.66 -14.32
N LYS A 84 -4.70 12.81 -14.62
CA LYS A 84 -4.03 14.11 -14.61
C LYS A 84 -4.63 15.06 -15.66
N GLU A 85 -4.85 14.57 -16.89
CA GLU A 85 -5.44 15.38 -17.96
C GLU A 85 -6.90 15.73 -17.64
N LEU A 86 -7.67 14.83 -17.04
CA LEU A 86 -9.02 15.12 -16.58
C LEU A 86 -9.04 16.29 -15.59
N TYR A 87 -8.14 16.27 -14.59
CA TYR A 87 -8.03 17.38 -13.64
C TYR A 87 -7.59 18.69 -14.31
N LYS A 88 -6.62 18.66 -15.24
CA LYS A 88 -6.17 19.86 -15.97
C LYS A 88 -7.29 20.53 -16.80
N LYS A 89 -8.32 19.78 -17.18
CA LYS A 89 -9.49 20.29 -17.89
C LYS A 89 -10.59 20.84 -16.97
N PHE A 90 -10.36 20.87 -15.67
CA PHE A 90 -11.27 21.54 -14.74
C PHE A 90 -11.21 23.07 -14.94
N PRO A 91 -12.34 23.81 -14.97
CA PRO A 91 -13.72 23.36 -14.77
C PRO A 91 -14.51 22.98 -16.05
N ASP A 92 -13.89 22.89 -17.22
CA ASP A 92 -14.57 22.66 -18.50
C ASP A 92 -15.12 21.22 -18.61
N ILE A 93 -16.43 21.06 -18.36
CA ILE A 93 -17.13 19.77 -18.40
C ILE A 93 -17.13 19.15 -19.83
N ILE A 94 -17.17 20.00 -20.87
CA ILE A 94 -17.20 19.52 -22.26
C ILE A 94 -15.84 18.91 -22.61
N ALA A 95 -14.76 19.61 -22.27
CA ALA A 95 -13.40 19.12 -22.48
C ALA A 95 -13.06 17.88 -21.66
N GLN A 96 -13.77 17.61 -20.56
CA GLN A 96 -13.57 16.42 -19.71
C GLN A 96 -14.18 15.14 -20.33
N ARG A 97 -15.25 15.24 -21.14
CA ARG A 97 -16.00 14.07 -21.65
C ARG A 97 -15.14 12.99 -22.31
N PRO A 98 -14.22 13.31 -23.25
CA PRO A 98 -13.39 12.29 -23.89
C PRO A 98 -12.48 11.56 -22.91
N TYR A 99 -11.91 12.29 -21.92
CA TYR A 99 -11.05 11.70 -20.90
C TYR A 99 -11.81 10.75 -19.98
N ARG A 100 -13.04 11.10 -19.57
CA ARG A 100 -13.91 10.24 -18.76
C ARG A 100 -14.27 8.95 -19.50
N SER A 101 -14.60 9.05 -20.79
CA SER A 101 -14.91 7.88 -21.61
C SER A 101 -13.71 6.94 -21.74
N GLN A 102 -12.53 7.48 -22.05
CA GLN A 102 -11.28 6.70 -22.14
C GLN A 102 -10.90 6.07 -20.79
N LEU A 103 -11.09 6.80 -19.70
CA LEU A 103 -10.79 6.36 -18.34
C LEU A 103 -11.69 5.19 -17.95
N LEU A 104 -13.00 5.28 -18.27
CA LEU A 104 -13.94 4.18 -18.03
C LEU A 104 -13.57 2.94 -18.83
N GLY A 105 -13.19 3.10 -20.12
CA GLY A 105 -12.71 2.00 -20.96
C GLY A 105 -11.47 1.34 -20.38
N GLY A 106 -10.44 2.12 -20.08
CA GLY A 106 -9.20 1.60 -19.50
C GLY A 106 -9.38 0.92 -18.15
N LYS A 107 -10.22 1.47 -17.27
CA LYS A 107 -10.55 0.82 -15.98
C LYS A 107 -11.27 -0.52 -16.19
N LYS A 108 -12.22 -0.58 -17.14
CA LYS A 108 -12.94 -1.81 -17.45
C LYS A 108 -12.01 -2.89 -17.99
N GLU A 109 -11.11 -2.51 -18.88
CA GLU A 109 -10.09 -3.42 -19.42
C GLU A 109 -9.18 -3.96 -18.32
N LEU A 110 -8.66 -3.08 -17.47
CA LEU A 110 -7.80 -3.47 -16.34
C LEU A 110 -8.53 -4.41 -15.35
N VAL A 111 -9.79 -4.11 -15.02
CA VAL A 111 -10.63 -4.99 -14.16
C VAL A 111 -10.83 -6.34 -14.83
N GLY A 112 -11.03 -6.39 -16.15
CA GLY A 112 -11.13 -7.65 -16.90
C GLY A 112 -9.88 -8.50 -16.74
N LEU A 113 -8.69 -7.92 -16.95
CA LEU A 113 -7.40 -8.64 -16.79
C LEU A 113 -7.20 -9.15 -15.36
N TYR A 114 -7.48 -8.33 -14.34
CA TYR A 114 -7.41 -8.78 -12.94
C TYR A 114 -8.43 -9.90 -12.63
N SER A 115 -9.60 -9.87 -13.26
CA SER A 115 -10.61 -10.94 -13.10
C SER A 115 -10.11 -12.28 -13.64
N GLU A 116 -9.45 -12.26 -14.80
CA GLU A 116 -8.85 -13.48 -15.38
C GLU A 116 -7.70 -14.01 -14.52
N ILE A 117 -6.81 -13.14 -14.06
CA ILE A 117 -5.75 -13.53 -13.11
C ILE A 117 -6.36 -14.15 -11.85
N GLY A 118 -7.34 -13.48 -11.25
CA GLY A 118 -8.01 -13.96 -10.05
C GLY A 118 -8.73 -15.29 -10.26
N SER A 119 -9.33 -15.50 -11.44
CA SER A 119 -9.98 -16.77 -11.77
C SER A 119 -9.00 -17.94 -11.74
N LEU A 120 -7.82 -17.81 -12.34
CA LEU A 120 -6.78 -18.85 -12.30
C LEU A 120 -6.08 -18.94 -10.94
N ASP A 121 -5.88 -17.82 -10.26
CA ASP A 121 -5.24 -17.80 -8.93
C ASP A 121 -6.02 -18.66 -7.92
N THR A 122 -7.34 -18.73 -8.02
CA THR A 122 -8.17 -19.59 -7.17
C THR A 122 -7.81 -21.09 -7.24
N HIS A 123 -7.11 -21.50 -8.29
CA HIS A 123 -6.67 -22.89 -8.51
C HIS A 123 -5.21 -23.11 -8.12
N THR A 124 -4.52 -22.10 -7.58
CA THR A 124 -3.12 -22.21 -7.16
C THR A 124 -2.98 -22.84 -5.78
N LEU A 125 -1.80 -23.42 -5.53
CA LEU A 125 -1.47 -23.95 -4.21
C LEU A 125 -1.44 -22.83 -3.16
N GLU A 126 -0.92 -21.66 -3.52
CA GLU A 126 -0.84 -20.51 -2.64
C GLU A 126 -2.23 -20.05 -2.20
N PHE A 127 -3.19 -19.94 -3.13
CA PHE A 127 -4.57 -19.60 -2.79
C PHE A 127 -5.21 -20.65 -1.87
N PHE A 128 -4.99 -21.93 -2.15
CA PHE A 128 -5.48 -23.00 -1.28
C PHE A 128 -4.90 -22.90 0.14
N ALA A 129 -3.58 -22.68 0.24
CA ALA A 129 -2.92 -22.54 1.53
C ALA A 129 -3.41 -21.32 2.32
N GLU A 130 -3.56 -20.17 1.67
CA GLU A 130 -4.13 -18.94 2.25
C GLU A 130 -5.58 -19.17 2.72
N LYS A 131 -6.39 -19.87 1.93
CA LYS A 131 -7.75 -20.26 2.30
C LYS A 131 -7.79 -21.13 3.55
N MET A 132 -6.87 -22.07 3.67
CA MET A 132 -6.73 -22.92 4.88
C MET A 132 -6.30 -22.11 6.11
N GLY A 133 -5.39 -21.17 5.96
CA GLY A 133 -5.04 -20.21 7.00
C GLY A 133 -6.24 -19.35 7.43
N ALA A 134 -7.02 -18.87 6.47
CA ALA A 134 -8.25 -18.13 6.76
C ALA A 134 -9.29 -18.99 7.52
N PHE A 135 -9.43 -20.28 7.17
CA PHE A 135 -10.31 -21.20 7.89
C PHE A 135 -9.84 -21.40 9.33
N HIS A 136 -8.53 -21.49 9.56
CA HIS A 136 -7.96 -21.55 10.90
C HIS A 136 -8.38 -20.30 11.71
N CYS A 137 -8.22 -19.11 11.16
CA CYS A 137 -8.67 -17.88 11.81
C CYS A 137 -10.19 -17.87 12.07
N ILE A 138 -11.01 -18.26 11.09
CA ILE A 138 -12.49 -18.30 11.23
C ILE A 138 -12.87 -19.26 12.35
N LYS A 139 -12.29 -20.46 12.41
CA LYS A 139 -12.52 -21.47 13.43
C LYS A 139 -12.36 -20.91 14.85
N HIS A 140 -11.34 -20.11 15.07
CA HIS A 140 -11.01 -19.52 16.38
C HIS A 140 -11.77 -18.21 16.67
N THR A 141 -12.30 -17.53 15.66
CA THR A 141 -13.00 -16.23 15.81
C THR A 141 -14.51 -16.35 15.82
N LEU A 142 -15.08 -17.50 15.46
CA LEU A 142 -16.51 -17.77 15.54
C LEU A 142 -17.01 -17.74 16.98
N ILE A 143 -18.03 -16.91 17.23
CA ILE A 143 -18.65 -16.73 18.54
C ILE A 143 -19.91 -17.59 18.65
N LYS A 144 -20.07 -18.30 19.76
CA LYS A 144 -21.25 -19.13 20.06
C LYS A 144 -21.57 -20.15 18.96
N CYS A 145 -20.54 -20.75 18.36
CA CYS A 145 -20.64 -21.80 17.36
C CYS A 145 -20.34 -23.18 17.98
N SER A 146 -21.09 -24.22 17.58
CA SER A 146 -20.83 -25.57 18.04
C SER A 146 -19.46 -26.08 17.56
N ARG A 147 -18.86 -26.99 18.31
CA ARG A 147 -17.58 -27.60 17.95
C ARG A 147 -17.68 -28.34 16.60
N SER A 148 -18.78 -29.07 16.36
CA SER A 148 -19.01 -29.77 15.09
C SER A 148 -18.99 -28.85 13.89
N HIS A 149 -19.63 -27.67 13.95
CA HIS A 149 -19.59 -26.68 12.86
C HIS A 149 -18.19 -26.08 12.67
N ARG A 150 -17.40 -25.88 13.75
CA ARG A 150 -16.03 -25.35 13.63
C ARG A 150 -15.06 -26.32 12.98
N GLU A 151 -15.38 -27.61 12.96
CA GLU A 151 -14.58 -28.68 12.36
C GLU A 151 -15.10 -29.09 10.97
N ASP A 152 -16.28 -28.59 10.58
CA ASP A 152 -16.89 -28.84 9.28
C ASP A 152 -16.32 -27.91 8.23
N PHE A 153 -15.57 -28.48 7.29
CA PHE A 153 -14.93 -27.76 6.19
C PHE A 153 -15.97 -26.99 5.33
N SER A 154 -17.08 -27.63 5.01
CA SER A 154 -18.14 -27.02 4.20
C SER A 154 -18.77 -25.81 4.90
N PHE A 155 -18.95 -25.90 6.21
CA PHE A 155 -19.42 -24.78 7.00
C PHE A 155 -18.42 -23.62 7.00
N LEU A 156 -17.12 -23.88 7.26
CA LEU A 156 -16.08 -22.86 7.26
C LEU A 156 -15.95 -22.19 5.89
N GLU A 157 -16.05 -22.96 4.82
CA GLU A 157 -16.03 -22.45 3.45
C GLU A 157 -17.21 -21.50 3.19
N ASN A 158 -18.42 -21.85 3.62
CA ASN A 158 -19.58 -20.98 3.48
C ASN A 158 -19.45 -19.70 4.31
N VAL A 159 -18.88 -19.78 5.52
CA VAL A 159 -18.58 -18.59 6.34
C VAL A 159 -17.53 -17.71 5.63
N TYR A 160 -16.48 -18.28 5.09
CA TYR A 160 -15.43 -17.58 4.35
C TYR A 160 -16.02 -16.80 3.15
N TYR A 161 -16.79 -17.46 2.29
CA TYR A 161 -17.41 -16.79 1.15
C TYR A 161 -18.49 -15.76 1.58
N ALA A 162 -19.16 -15.98 2.69
CA ALA A 162 -20.08 -14.99 3.23
C ALA A 162 -19.34 -13.73 3.72
N LEU A 163 -18.17 -13.89 4.35
CA LEU A 163 -17.32 -12.79 4.76
C LEU A 163 -16.78 -12.02 3.55
N LEU A 164 -16.31 -12.72 2.50
CA LEU A 164 -15.83 -12.09 1.26
C LEU A 164 -16.92 -11.27 0.57
N ARG A 165 -18.13 -11.82 0.45
CA ARG A 165 -19.28 -11.10 -0.16
C ARG A 165 -19.70 -9.89 0.67
N ASP A 166 -19.44 -9.92 1.95
CA ASP A 166 -19.78 -8.85 2.88
C ASP A 166 -18.67 -7.76 2.96
N THR A 167 -17.57 -7.83 2.19
CA THR A 167 -16.54 -6.78 2.17
C THR A 167 -17.09 -5.47 1.62
N VAL A 168 -16.69 -4.36 2.26
CA VAL A 168 -17.05 -3.02 1.80
C VAL A 168 -16.09 -2.61 0.68
N SER A 169 -16.64 -2.22 -0.47
CA SER A 169 -15.79 -1.78 -1.59
C SER A 169 -14.98 -0.53 -1.24
N VAL A 170 -13.81 -0.42 -1.87
CA VAL A 170 -12.87 0.70 -1.70
C VAL A 170 -13.57 2.04 -1.98
N ASP A 171 -14.39 2.12 -3.02
CA ASP A 171 -15.13 3.34 -3.37
C ASP A 171 -16.11 3.76 -2.26
N LYS A 172 -16.79 2.78 -1.64
CA LYS A 172 -17.69 3.06 -0.50
C LYS A 172 -16.90 3.54 0.72
N LEU A 173 -15.73 2.96 1.00
CA LEU A 173 -14.86 3.40 2.09
C LEU A 173 -14.31 4.80 1.84
N ARG A 174 -13.94 5.10 0.58
CA ARG A 174 -13.50 6.42 0.17
C ARG A 174 -14.62 7.46 0.30
N GLY A 175 -15.83 7.14 -0.17
CA GLY A 175 -17.01 8.00 0.03
C GLY A 175 -17.36 8.19 1.51
N LEU A 176 -17.18 7.14 2.34
CA LEU A 176 -17.38 7.22 3.78
C LEU A 176 -16.40 8.18 4.45
N SER A 177 -15.14 8.16 4.03
CA SER A 177 -14.08 9.02 4.59
C SER A 177 -14.30 10.52 4.34
N ARG A 178 -15.13 10.89 3.34
CA ARG A 178 -15.56 12.28 3.07
C ARG A 178 -16.80 12.69 3.85
N ASN A 179 -17.55 11.74 4.38
CA ASN A 179 -18.82 12.02 5.02
C ASN A 179 -18.65 12.82 6.33
N ASP A 180 -19.42 13.90 6.53
CA ASP A 180 -19.29 14.80 7.66
C ASP A 180 -19.42 14.08 9.00
N TYR A 181 -20.36 13.12 9.12
CA TYR A 181 -20.50 12.35 10.35
C TYR A 181 -19.23 11.57 10.67
N TRP A 182 -18.63 10.91 9.68
CA TRP A 182 -17.35 10.21 9.86
C TRP A 182 -16.22 11.21 10.16
N ARG A 183 -16.16 12.34 9.46
CA ARG A 183 -15.14 13.37 9.68
C ARG A 183 -15.16 13.89 11.11
N ASN A 184 -16.36 14.08 11.69
CA ASN A 184 -16.50 14.48 13.09
C ASN A 184 -16.00 13.38 14.05
N VAL A 185 -16.35 12.11 13.80
CA VAL A 185 -15.84 10.97 14.59
C VAL A 185 -14.31 10.87 14.48
N TRP A 186 -13.78 10.98 13.26
CA TRP A 186 -12.36 10.91 12.98
C TRP A 186 -11.59 12.04 13.66
N SER A 187 -12.03 13.28 13.57
CA SER A 187 -11.38 14.44 14.18
C SER A 187 -11.35 14.37 15.71
N SER A 188 -12.40 13.85 16.33
CA SER A 188 -12.51 13.73 17.78
C SER A 188 -11.73 12.54 18.36
N LYS A 189 -11.50 11.47 17.60
CA LYS A 189 -10.95 10.19 18.09
C LYS A 189 -9.86 9.58 17.21
N LYS A 190 -9.12 10.40 16.43
CA LYS A 190 -8.13 9.94 15.43
C LYS A 190 -7.27 8.75 15.83
N MET A 191 -6.87 8.69 17.09
CA MET A 191 -5.92 7.68 17.57
C MET A 191 -6.56 6.62 18.48
N ALA A 192 -7.70 6.90 19.12
CA ALA A 192 -8.30 5.98 20.09
C ALA A 192 -9.07 4.85 19.39
N THR A 193 -9.61 5.10 18.19
CA THR A 193 -10.45 4.13 17.46
C THR A 193 -9.66 2.90 17.00
N PHE A 194 -8.33 3.02 16.83
CA PHE A 194 -7.50 2.01 16.18
C PHE A 194 -6.31 1.52 17.01
N ARG A 195 -6.24 1.84 18.31
CA ARG A 195 -5.03 1.58 19.12
C ARG A 195 -4.89 0.18 19.73
N LEU A 196 -5.97 -0.58 19.83
CA LEU A 196 -5.97 -1.75 20.72
C LEU A 196 -5.93 -3.12 20.03
N HIS A 197 -6.06 -3.18 18.71
CA HIS A 197 -6.13 -4.45 17.96
C HIS A 197 -5.54 -4.30 16.56
N PRO A 198 -5.06 -5.40 15.94
CA PRO A 198 -4.77 -5.41 14.53
C PRO A 198 -5.98 -4.92 13.73
N LEU A 199 -5.76 -3.98 12.83
CA LEU A 199 -6.83 -3.40 12.02
C LEU A 199 -7.20 -4.35 10.89
N THR A 200 -8.49 -4.43 10.57
CA THR A 200 -8.92 -5.08 9.32
C THR A 200 -8.52 -4.24 8.12
N GLU A 201 -8.46 -4.85 6.93
CA GLU A 201 -8.15 -4.14 5.68
C GLU A 201 -9.08 -2.96 5.44
N GLU A 202 -10.38 -3.12 5.73
CA GLU A 202 -11.38 -2.04 5.62
C GLU A 202 -11.08 -0.88 6.58
N GLN A 203 -10.69 -1.19 7.81
CA GLN A 203 -10.32 -0.19 8.81
C GLN A 203 -9.02 0.54 8.41
N LEU A 204 -8.03 -0.19 7.89
CA LEU A 204 -6.79 0.37 7.35
C LEU A 204 -7.08 1.29 6.16
N ALA A 205 -7.90 0.84 5.21
CA ALA A 205 -8.30 1.63 4.06
C ALA A 205 -9.05 2.90 4.47
N LEU A 206 -10.02 2.79 5.40
CA LEU A 206 -10.76 3.94 5.91
C LEU A 206 -9.86 4.94 6.63
N ALA A 207 -8.92 4.46 7.44
CA ALA A 207 -7.94 5.31 8.12
C ALA A 207 -6.99 6.00 7.12
N SER A 208 -6.55 5.27 6.09
CA SER A 208 -5.69 5.80 5.03
C SER A 208 -6.39 6.90 4.23
N PHE A 209 -7.63 6.66 3.80
CA PHE A 209 -8.42 7.70 3.13
C PHE A 209 -8.70 8.89 4.04
N SER A 210 -9.00 8.66 5.32
CA SER A 210 -9.23 9.76 6.26
C SER A 210 -8.01 10.66 6.41
N ARG A 211 -6.80 10.07 6.52
CA ARG A 211 -5.54 10.82 6.52
C ARG A 211 -5.27 11.55 5.21
N MET A 212 -5.58 10.91 4.08
CA MET A 212 -5.48 11.53 2.76
C MET A 212 -6.33 12.81 2.70
N TYR A 213 -7.60 12.74 3.14
CA TYR A 213 -8.48 13.93 3.16
C TYR A 213 -8.03 14.96 4.20
N ASP A 214 -7.47 14.58 5.36
CA ASP A 214 -6.84 15.53 6.27
C ASP A 214 -5.72 16.29 5.57
N ASN A 215 -4.86 15.59 4.82
CA ASN A 215 -3.75 16.22 4.10
C ASN A 215 -4.23 17.15 2.98
N ILE A 216 -5.32 16.79 2.29
CA ILE A 216 -5.92 17.63 1.24
C ILE A 216 -6.49 18.90 1.86
N MET A 217 -7.27 18.79 2.94
CA MET A 217 -7.89 19.94 3.60
C MET A 217 -6.88 20.87 4.28
N ASN A 218 -5.76 20.34 4.72
CA ASN A 218 -4.66 21.12 5.34
C ASN A 218 -3.61 21.57 4.32
N HIS A 219 -3.83 21.32 3.03
CA HIS A 219 -2.90 21.80 1.99
C HIS A 219 -2.98 23.32 1.86
N SER A 220 -1.86 23.99 1.58
CA SER A 220 -1.83 25.44 1.37
C SER A 220 -2.74 25.90 0.23
N GLU A 221 -2.89 25.07 -0.78
CA GLU A 221 -3.74 25.29 -1.96
C GLU A 221 -4.61 24.04 -2.17
N PRO A 222 -5.70 23.87 -1.40
CA PRO A 222 -6.57 22.72 -1.56
C PRO A 222 -7.35 22.82 -2.88
N PRO A 223 -7.65 21.69 -3.52
CA PRO A 223 -8.46 21.71 -4.73
C PRO A 223 -9.91 22.11 -4.41
N PRO A 224 -10.65 22.65 -5.40
CA PRO A 224 -12.07 22.99 -5.23
C PRO A 224 -12.91 21.77 -4.79
N GLN A 225 -14.01 22.01 -4.07
CA GLN A 225 -14.87 20.94 -3.56
C GLN A 225 -15.36 20.00 -4.65
N ALA A 226 -15.69 20.51 -5.84
CA ALA A 226 -16.10 19.69 -6.99
C ALA A 226 -15.02 18.67 -7.43
N VAL A 227 -13.75 18.99 -7.23
CA VAL A 227 -12.62 18.07 -7.48
C VAL A 227 -12.50 17.06 -6.35
N ILE A 228 -12.70 17.48 -5.10
CA ILE A 228 -12.67 16.57 -3.94
C ILE A 228 -13.79 15.54 -4.02
N ASP A 229 -14.93 15.89 -4.56
CA ASP A 229 -16.09 15.01 -4.71
C ASP A 229 -15.97 14.01 -5.87
N ASP A 230 -15.07 14.25 -6.80
CA ASP A 230 -14.77 13.36 -7.95
C ASP A 230 -13.46 12.63 -7.71
N ASP A 231 -13.54 11.32 -7.50
CA ASP A 231 -12.40 10.47 -7.16
C ASP A 231 -11.31 10.49 -8.24
N ASP A 232 -11.68 10.55 -9.52
CA ASP A 232 -10.71 10.53 -10.62
C ASP A 232 -9.99 11.87 -10.78
N MET A 233 -10.73 12.98 -10.61
CA MET A 233 -10.11 14.30 -10.61
C MET A 233 -9.22 14.50 -9.40
N LEU A 234 -9.66 14.06 -8.22
CA LEU A 234 -8.86 14.14 -7.00
C LEU A 234 -7.57 13.33 -7.12
N ASP A 235 -7.64 12.12 -7.66
CA ASP A 235 -6.45 11.32 -7.92
C ASP A 235 -5.50 12.01 -8.91
N GLY A 236 -6.05 12.66 -9.95
CA GLY A 236 -5.29 13.44 -10.92
C GLY A 236 -4.54 14.60 -10.24
N TRP A 237 -5.21 15.34 -9.36
CA TRP A 237 -4.59 16.38 -8.55
C TRP A 237 -3.48 15.84 -7.65
N LEU A 238 -3.72 14.75 -6.93
CA LEU A 238 -2.73 14.11 -6.06
C LEU A 238 -1.48 13.67 -6.83
N LEU A 239 -1.66 13.09 -8.03
CA LEU A 239 -0.55 12.67 -8.89
C LEU A 239 0.30 13.86 -9.34
N LEU A 240 -0.32 14.99 -9.72
CA LEU A 240 0.41 16.21 -10.08
C LEU A 240 1.17 16.80 -8.88
N GLN A 241 0.55 16.82 -7.70
CA GLN A 241 1.24 17.25 -6.47
C GLN A 241 2.45 16.38 -6.12
N GLN A 242 2.37 15.06 -6.37
CA GLN A 242 3.50 14.16 -6.17
C GLN A 242 4.64 14.44 -7.15
N GLU A 243 4.33 14.69 -8.42
CA GLU A 243 5.32 15.06 -9.44
C GLU A 243 6.02 16.39 -9.10
N ASP A 244 5.27 17.40 -8.69
CA ASP A 244 5.83 18.69 -8.31
C ASP A 244 6.70 18.61 -7.05
N ARG A 245 6.30 17.77 -6.08
CA ARG A 245 7.16 17.46 -4.92
C ARG A 245 8.40 16.69 -5.33
N GLY A 246 8.29 15.78 -6.28
CA GLY A 246 9.43 15.03 -6.84
C GLY A 246 10.43 15.97 -7.54
N LYS A 247 9.92 16.90 -8.36
CA LYS A 247 10.74 17.92 -9.03
C LYS A 247 11.39 18.90 -8.04
N LYS A 248 10.65 19.31 -7.00
CA LYS A 248 11.18 20.18 -5.93
C LYS A 248 12.14 19.43 -4.99
N LYS A 249 12.05 18.11 -4.92
CA LYS A 249 12.94 17.24 -4.14
C LYS A 249 14.13 16.71 -4.93
N GLN A 250 14.26 17.02 -6.22
CA GLN A 250 15.60 17.03 -6.81
C GLN A 250 16.29 18.29 -6.26
N PRO A 251 16.91 18.24 -5.09
CA PRO A 251 17.71 19.34 -4.68
C PRO A 251 18.82 19.39 -5.71
N THR A 252 19.15 20.55 -6.13
CA THR A 252 20.50 20.90 -6.56
C THR A 252 21.41 20.63 -5.34
N TYR A 253 21.53 19.34 -4.95
CA TYR A 253 22.40 18.92 -3.84
C TYR A 253 23.83 19.43 -4.09
N GLY A 254 24.26 19.51 -5.34
CA GLY A 254 25.53 20.09 -5.70
C GLY A 254 25.76 21.48 -5.12
N HIS A 255 24.85 22.43 -5.36
CA HIS A 255 25.03 23.81 -4.87
C HIS A 255 24.88 23.95 -3.35
N LYS A 256 24.00 23.17 -2.73
CA LYS A 256 23.84 23.20 -1.26
C LYS A 256 24.96 22.47 -0.54
N ILE A 257 25.47 21.39 -1.13
CA ILE A 257 26.58 20.61 -0.58
C ILE A 257 27.89 21.39 -0.71
N ASP A 258 28.12 22.06 -1.85
CA ASP A 258 29.34 22.89 -2.05
C ASP A 258 29.40 24.09 -1.06
N SER A 259 28.27 24.55 -0.55
CA SER A 259 28.19 25.61 0.45
C SER A 259 28.06 25.10 1.91
N ALA A 260 27.89 23.81 2.12
CA ALA A 260 27.74 23.25 3.45
C ALA A 260 29.07 23.22 4.20
N LYS A 261 29.05 23.60 5.48
CA LYS A 261 30.23 23.49 6.35
C LYS A 261 30.53 22.04 6.74
N GLU A 262 29.51 21.21 6.84
CA GLU A 262 29.61 19.79 7.21
C GLU A 262 28.63 18.94 6.40
N VAL A 263 29.07 17.75 6.00
CA VAL A 263 28.25 16.76 5.30
C VAL A 263 28.35 15.42 6.02
N PHE A 264 27.21 14.90 6.48
CA PHE A 264 27.14 13.59 7.12
C PHE A 264 26.66 12.55 6.10
N ILE A 265 27.41 11.44 6.00
CA ILE A 265 27.05 10.29 5.16
C ILE A 265 26.58 9.19 6.09
N MET A 266 25.33 8.79 5.98
CA MET A 266 24.80 7.60 6.67
C MET A 266 25.10 6.36 5.84
N ALA A 267 26.07 5.56 6.26
CA ALA A 267 26.40 4.28 5.65
C ALA A 267 26.03 3.14 6.60
N GLN A 268 25.50 2.04 6.05
CA GLN A 268 25.11 0.86 6.83
C GLN A 268 26.29 -0.05 7.18
N GLY A 269 27.51 0.28 6.71
CA GLY A 269 28.75 -0.46 6.97
C GLY A 269 29.91 0.11 6.17
N GLN A 270 31.11 -0.46 6.40
CA GLN A 270 32.35 -0.02 5.77
C GLN A 270 32.34 -0.14 4.25
N ASP A 271 31.83 -1.28 3.73
CA ASP A 271 31.74 -1.53 2.30
C ASP A 271 30.76 -0.57 1.62
N HIS A 272 29.64 -0.26 2.28
CA HIS A 272 28.67 0.72 1.78
C HIS A 272 29.26 2.13 1.76
N ALA A 273 30.01 2.51 2.77
CA ALA A 273 30.70 3.80 2.80
C ALA A 273 31.75 3.90 1.70
N ASN A 274 32.54 2.85 1.46
CA ASN A 274 33.52 2.79 0.38
C ASN A 274 32.83 2.90 -0.98
N ASN A 275 31.73 2.20 -1.19
CA ASN A 275 30.95 2.30 -2.43
C ASN A 275 30.42 3.71 -2.68
N ILE A 276 29.96 4.42 -1.65
CA ILE A 276 29.54 5.82 -1.75
C ILE A 276 30.71 6.72 -2.20
N TYR A 277 31.93 6.45 -1.78
CA TYR A 277 33.10 7.18 -2.21
C TYR A 277 33.60 6.78 -3.61
N GLU A 278 33.34 5.55 -4.04
CA GLU A 278 33.81 5.00 -5.32
C GLU A 278 32.86 5.25 -6.50
N MET A 279 31.59 5.45 -6.24
CA MET A 279 30.63 5.73 -7.31
C MET A 279 30.93 7.04 -8.04
N ASN A 280 30.87 6.94 -9.36
CA ASN A 280 31.18 8.06 -10.27
C ASN A 280 29.97 8.98 -10.49
N ASP A 281 29.13 9.16 -9.49
CA ASP A 281 27.91 9.97 -9.53
C ASP A 281 28.24 11.45 -9.24
N PRO A 282 27.68 12.42 -9.98
CA PRO A 282 27.90 13.86 -9.75
C PRO A 282 27.56 14.31 -8.33
N GLU A 283 26.53 13.76 -7.71
CA GLU A 283 26.12 14.10 -6.35
C GLU A 283 27.15 13.62 -5.32
N GLN A 284 27.69 12.44 -5.53
CA GLN A 284 28.70 11.85 -4.65
C GLN A 284 30.06 12.50 -4.82
N ARG A 285 30.40 12.94 -6.02
CA ARG A 285 31.60 13.77 -6.26
C ARG A 285 31.51 15.12 -5.54
N ALA A 286 30.30 15.71 -5.43
CA ALA A 286 30.10 16.92 -4.66
C ALA A 286 30.34 16.67 -3.17
N VAL A 287 29.81 15.57 -2.62
CA VAL A 287 30.07 15.15 -1.22
C VAL A 287 31.54 14.91 -0.97
N GLN A 288 32.24 14.21 -1.88
CA GLN A 288 33.72 14.01 -1.81
C GLN A 288 34.47 15.33 -1.78
N ARG A 289 34.19 16.26 -2.70
CA ARG A 289 34.89 17.56 -2.78
C ARG A 289 34.71 18.38 -1.51
N VAL A 290 33.49 18.42 -0.94
CA VAL A 290 33.24 19.13 0.31
C VAL A 290 34.05 18.49 1.46
N ARG A 291 34.10 17.15 1.48
CA ARG A 291 34.86 16.40 2.49
C ARG A 291 36.35 16.60 2.37
N GLU A 292 36.91 16.52 1.15
CA GLU A 292 38.31 16.80 0.86
C GLU A 292 38.70 18.23 1.25
N LYS A 293 37.78 19.18 1.02
CA LYS A 293 37.97 20.59 1.41
C LYS A 293 37.97 20.76 2.92
N GLN A 294 37.08 20.08 3.63
CA GLN A 294 36.97 20.10 5.10
C GLN A 294 38.20 19.51 5.78
N LEU A 295 38.79 18.45 5.18
CA LEU A 295 39.93 17.77 5.73
C LEU A 295 41.28 18.40 5.29
N GLY A 296 41.23 19.43 4.43
CA GLY A 296 42.44 20.05 3.85
C GLY A 296 43.24 19.12 2.94
N MET A 297 42.64 18.01 2.49
CA MET A 297 43.28 17.00 1.67
C MET A 297 42.99 17.24 0.19
N ARG A 298 43.97 16.99 -0.66
CA ARG A 298 43.79 16.90 -2.11
C ARG A 298 43.82 15.43 -2.51
N GLY A 299 42.65 14.89 -2.93
CA GLY A 299 42.57 13.52 -3.39
C GLY A 299 41.58 12.68 -2.60
N ARG A 300 41.54 11.39 -2.87
CA ARG A 300 40.63 10.41 -2.30
C ARG A 300 40.97 10.12 -0.84
N VAL A 301 39.98 10.24 0.08
CA VAL A 301 40.16 9.92 1.48
C VAL A 301 39.73 8.46 1.71
N GLU A 302 40.69 7.63 2.17
CA GLU A 302 40.36 6.25 2.55
C GLU A 302 39.55 6.19 3.86
N PHE A 303 38.70 5.19 4.00
CA PHE A 303 37.79 5.04 5.14
C PHE A 303 38.52 4.97 6.50
N GLY A 304 39.71 4.36 6.55
CA GLY A 304 40.53 4.30 7.76
C GLY A 304 40.99 5.68 8.26
N GLN A 305 41.38 6.56 7.32
CA GLN A 305 41.78 7.94 7.63
C GLN A 305 40.58 8.77 8.15
N PHE A 306 39.39 8.43 7.72
CA PHE A 306 38.16 9.06 8.15
C PHE A 306 37.84 8.82 9.63
N ALA A 307 38.04 7.59 10.13
CA ALA A 307 37.82 7.25 11.51
C ALA A 307 38.78 8.01 12.47
N ASP A 308 40.02 8.22 12.04
CA ASP A 308 41.01 8.96 12.83
C ASP A 308 40.70 10.46 12.87
N VAL A 309 40.23 11.03 11.76
CA VAL A 309 39.78 12.43 11.72
C VAL A 309 38.54 12.65 12.55
N GLN A 310 37.59 11.71 12.54
CA GLN A 310 36.39 11.79 13.38
C GLN A 310 36.71 11.73 14.88
N ARG A 311 37.69 10.91 15.30
CA ARG A 311 38.23 10.90 16.67
C ARG A 311 38.88 12.23 17.03
N ASN A 312 39.70 12.80 16.14
CA ASN A 312 40.36 14.06 16.37
C ASN A 312 39.39 15.24 16.48
N VAL A 313 38.32 15.25 15.69
CA VAL A 313 37.24 16.26 15.78
C VAL A 313 36.46 16.11 17.09
N GLN A 314 36.13 14.87 17.51
CA GLN A 314 35.47 14.63 18.79
C GLN A 314 36.33 15.00 19.99
N ASN A 315 37.67 14.84 19.92
CA ASN A 315 38.61 15.23 20.98
C ASN A 315 38.87 16.74 21.02
N ALA A 316 38.70 17.45 19.91
CA ALA A 316 38.86 18.91 19.84
C ALA A 316 37.57 19.67 20.26
N THR A 317 36.45 18.98 20.38
CA THR A 317 35.16 19.54 20.84
C THR A 317 34.83 19.22 22.29
N ARG A 318 35.73 18.53 23.00
CA ARG A 318 35.74 18.35 24.43
C ARG A 318 36.75 19.32 25.09
#